data_e5221c482e1c4febea13b929418bb8bb
#
_entry.id   e5221c482e1c4febea13b929418bb8bb
#
_cell.length_a   1.000
_cell.length_b   1.000
_cell.length_c   1.000
_cell.angle_alpha   90.00
_cell.angle_beta   90.00
_cell.angle_gamma   90.00
#
_symmetry.space_group_name_H-M   'P 1'
#
loop_
_entity.id
_entity.type
_entity.pdbx_description
1 polymer ?
#
loop_
_entity_poly.entity_id
_entity_poly.type
_entity_poly.pdbx_seq_one_letter_code
_entity_poly.pdbx_strand_id
1 'polypeptide(L)'
;MPINASPYYERAEVEYLRSQTTEQKIRCLKKMITLAPKHKGSENLLKQLRTRLKKLKYTKEKESKKIGSIQKGIKKADMQAVIVGKTNSGKSTLLKILTNAEPKISEVKLTTTQPIIGMMNYASTQTQIIENPAIGSEYYDKGLTNTADTILILINSIEEIKEILEKIQKAKGKKIIIFNNKNNLEKRKIAATLQSKKHNFVFMEDLNELKEKIFQSFDKIRVFTKESGKNKPKKPIIMKPDSSVFDVAEKILHGFSQNVKETKIWGPSSKFAGQKVGLKHKLKDLDVVEFKTR
;
A
#
# COMPACT_ATOMS: atom_id res chain seq x y z
N MET A 1 18.17 31.97 44.78
CA MET A 1 19.24 32.84 44.27
C MET A 1 19.06 32.96 42.76
N PRO A 2 19.06 34.18 42.16
CA PRO A 2 18.96 34.33 40.74
C PRO A 2 20.19 33.65 40.10
N ILE A 3 19.93 32.84 39.09
CA ILE A 3 20.99 32.19 38.30
C ILE A 3 21.56 33.28 37.40
N ASN A 4 22.86 33.63 37.56
CA ASN A 4 23.53 34.53 36.61
C ASN A 4 23.65 33.82 35.26
N ALA A 5 22.58 33.89 34.47
CA ALA A 5 22.54 33.35 33.13
C ALA A 5 23.17 34.35 32.15
N SER A 6 23.96 33.86 31.21
CA SER A 6 24.52 34.71 30.17
C SER A 6 23.40 35.22 29.23
N PRO A 7 23.53 36.41 28.63
CA PRO A 7 22.56 36.91 27.64
C PRO A 7 22.30 35.92 26.48
N TYR A 8 23.27 35.11 26.18
CA TYR A 8 23.12 34.04 25.16
C TYR A 8 22.19 32.89 25.60
N TYR A 9 22.18 32.56 26.90
CA TYR A 9 21.26 31.57 27.47
C TYR A 9 19.82 32.10 27.43
N GLU A 10 19.60 33.37 27.81
CA GLU A 10 18.28 34.01 27.78
C GLU A 10 17.70 34.03 26.37
N ARG A 11 18.52 34.36 25.35
CA ARG A 11 18.11 34.28 23.94
C ARG A 11 17.70 32.89 23.53
N ALA A 12 18.46 31.85 23.94
CA ALA A 12 18.14 30.46 23.64
C ALA A 12 16.84 30.01 24.34
N GLU A 13 16.54 30.55 25.52
CA GLU A 13 15.30 30.28 26.25
C GLU A 13 14.09 30.92 25.53
N VAL A 14 14.23 32.16 25.06
CA VAL A 14 13.20 32.82 24.24
C VAL A 14 12.97 32.06 22.93
N GLU A 15 14.03 31.59 22.24
CA GLU A 15 13.90 30.72 21.07
C GLU A 15 13.14 29.42 21.40
N TYR A 16 13.41 28.82 22.54
CA TYR A 16 12.71 27.62 23.00
C TYR A 16 11.22 27.86 23.24
N LEU A 17 10.86 28.96 23.88
CA LEU A 17 9.46 29.33 24.13
C LEU A 17 8.69 29.62 22.85
N ARG A 18 9.35 30.20 21.84
CA ARG A 18 8.74 30.48 20.52
C ARG A 18 8.67 29.26 19.60
N SER A 19 9.38 28.18 19.91
CA SER A 19 9.41 27.00 19.04
C SER A 19 8.10 26.23 19.09
N GLN A 20 7.52 25.96 17.90
CA GLN A 20 6.26 25.24 17.74
C GLN A 20 6.47 23.73 17.53
N THR A 21 7.59 23.33 16.89
CA THR A 21 7.85 21.93 16.56
C THR A 21 8.73 21.22 17.59
N THR A 22 8.51 19.92 17.79
CA THR A 22 9.30 19.08 18.70
C THR A 22 10.79 19.10 18.33
N GLU A 23 11.13 19.19 17.05
CA GLU A 23 12.52 19.24 16.58
C GLU A 23 13.19 20.55 16.94
N GLN A 24 12.50 21.69 16.74
CA GLN A 24 12.98 23.00 17.14
C GLN A 24 13.21 23.05 18.66
N LYS A 25 12.26 22.54 19.45
CA LYS A 25 12.40 22.44 20.93
C LYS A 25 13.63 21.61 21.35
N ILE A 26 13.88 20.47 20.70
CA ILE A 26 15.08 19.65 20.98
C ILE A 26 16.37 20.42 20.64
N ARG A 27 16.39 21.14 19.52
CA ARG A 27 17.55 21.94 19.11
C ARG A 27 17.83 23.09 20.08
N CYS A 28 16.78 23.82 20.48
CA CYS A 28 16.91 24.91 21.46
C CYS A 28 17.35 24.40 22.85
N LEU A 29 16.81 23.28 23.34
CA LEU A 29 17.24 22.68 24.60
C LEU A 29 18.71 22.25 24.58
N LYS A 30 19.21 21.72 23.48
CA LYS A 30 20.65 21.41 23.33
C LYS A 30 21.48 22.67 23.44
N LYS A 31 21.10 23.79 22.77
CA LYS A 31 21.76 25.10 22.90
C LYS A 31 21.74 25.59 24.34
N MET A 32 20.58 25.54 25.02
CA MET A 32 20.45 25.95 26.42
C MET A 32 21.37 25.15 27.36
N ILE A 33 21.49 23.82 27.18
CA ILE A 33 22.39 22.98 27.98
C ILE A 33 23.85 23.34 27.76
N THR A 34 24.22 23.72 26.53
CA THR A 34 25.60 24.13 26.21
C THR A 34 25.94 25.52 26.80
N LEU A 35 24.99 26.43 26.84
CA LEU A 35 25.14 27.82 27.29
C LEU A 35 24.84 28.00 28.77
N ALA A 36 24.30 26.97 29.44
CA ALA A 36 24.00 27.04 30.85
C ALA A 36 25.28 27.15 31.70
N PRO A 37 25.25 27.96 32.78
CA PRO A 37 26.39 28.13 33.66
C PRO A 37 26.82 26.79 34.29
N LYS A 38 28.13 26.56 34.43
CA LYS A 38 28.71 25.29 34.93
C LYS A 38 29.22 25.42 36.37
N HIS A 39 28.42 25.97 37.25
CA HIS A 39 28.77 26.07 38.69
C HIS A 39 27.78 25.27 39.54
N LYS A 40 28.15 24.97 40.78
CA LYS A 40 27.41 24.10 41.70
C LYS A 40 25.93 24.51 41.88
N GLY A 41 25.60 25.83 41.81
CA GLY A 41 24.24 26.34 41.93
C GLY A 41 23.36 26.10 40.68
N SER A 42 23.94 25.73 39.56
CA SER A 42 23.19 25.47 38.29
C SER A 42 22.96 23.98 37.97
N GLU A 43 23.43 23.07 38.84
CA GLU A 43 23.28 21.62 38.65
C GLU A 43 21.81 21.20 38.51
N ASN A 44 20.95 21.77 39.36
CA ASN A 44 19.51 21.48 39.30
C ASN A 44 18.86 21.95 37.97
N LEU A 45 19.29 23.11 37.47
CA LEU A 45 18.82 23.60 36.14
C LEU A 45 19.28 22.66 35.04
N LEU A 46 20.55 22.27 35.03
CA LEU A 46 21.09 21.34 34.02
C LEU A 46 20.39 19.98 34.08
N LYS A 47 20.11 19.47 35.31
CA LYS A 47 19.34 18.23 35.50
C LYS A 47 17.92 18.36 34.90
N GLN A 48 17.24 19.45 35.16
CA GLN A 48 15.91 19.71 34.59
C GLN A 48 15.92 19.81 33.06
N LEU A 49 16.87 20.53 32.47
CA LEU A 49 17.00 20.67 31.01
C LEU A 49 17.31 19.32 30.35
N ARG A 50 18.21 18.51 30.94
CA ARG A 50 18.52 17.16 30.46
C ARG A 50 17.31 16.23 30.56
N THR A 51 16.53 16.31 31.63
CA THR A 51 15.30 15.53 31.80
C THR A 51 14.25 15.92 30.77
N ARG A 52 14.06 17.22 30.52
CA ARG A 52 13.16 17.72 29.44
C ARG A 52 13.61 17.25 28.06
N LEU A 53 14.91 17.30 27.78
CA LEU A 53 15.48 16.83 26.52
C LEU A 53 15.25 15.33 26.32
N LYS A 54 15.48 14.52 27.36
CA LYS A 54 15.23 13.07 27.35
C LYS A 54 13.75 12.77 27.09
N LYS A 55 12.85 13.50 27.75
CA LYS A 55 11.39 13.35 27.56
C LYS A 55 10.95 13.70 26.15
N LEU A 56 11.45 14.80 25.56
CA LEU A 56 11.10 15.19 24.17
C LEU A 56 11.69 14.21 23.15
N LYS A 57 12.90 13.71 23.33
CA LYS A 57 13.48 12.66 22.47
C LYS A 57 12.64 11.37 22.52
N TYR A 58 12.26 10.93 23.74
CA TYR A 58 11.40 9.76 23.91
C TYR A 58 10.03 9.94 23.26
N THR A 59 9.42 11.14 23.37
CA THR A 59 8.17 11.45 22.71
C THR A 59 8.32 11.39 21.19
N LYS A 60 9.39 11.97 20.63
CA LYS A 60 9.69 11.91 19.19
C LYS A 60 9.89 10.46 18.70
N GLU A 61 10.65 9.65 19.45
CA GLU A 61 10.83 8.23 19.14
C GLU A 61 9.51 7.44 19.25
N LYS A 62 8.67 7.78 20.22
CA LYS A 62 7.36 7.15 20.39
C LYS A 62 6.38 7.55 19.29
N GLU A 63 6.44 8.79 18.83
CA GLU A 63 5.69 9.27 17.66
C GLU A 63 6.16 8.60 16.37
N SER A 64 7.46 8.49 16.15
CA SER A 64 8.01 7.76 14.99
C SER A 64 7.69 6.25 15.04
N LYS A 65 7.71 5.62 16.22
CA LYS A 65 7.26 4.24 16.42
C LYS A 65 5.75 4.08 16.23
N LYS A 66 4.92 5.06 16.66
CA LYS A 66 3.48 5.08 16.38
C LYS A 66 3.20 5.22 14.89
N ILE A 67 3.92 6.06 14.16
CA ILE A 67 3.82 6.16 12.69
C ILE A 67 4.18 4.82 12.06
N GLY A 68 5.24 4.15 12.51
CA GLY A 68 5.58 2.78 12.07
C GLY A 68 4.55 1.72 12.49
N SER A 69 3.77 1.92 13.56
CA SER A 69 2.71 1.01 13.99
C SER A 69 1.36 1.29 13.32
N ILE A 70 1.11 2.51 12.87
CA ILE A 70 -0.06 2.86 12.02
C ILE A 70 0.11 2.22 10.63
N GLN A 71 1.34 2.09 10.12
CA GLN A 71 1.64 1.33 8.90
C GLN A 71 1.36 -0.20 9.04
N LYS A 72 1.30 -0.74 10.27
CA LYS A 72 0.88 -2.13 10.52
C LYS A 72 -0.62 -2.38 10.30
N GLY A 73 -1.40 -1.36 9.97
CA GLY A 73 -2.86 -1.41 9.90
C GLY A 73 -3.47 -1.62 8.51
N ILE A 74 -2.72 -1.63 7.42
CA ILE A 74 -3.30 -1.89 6.10
C ILE A 74 -3.57 -3.38 5.96
N LYS A 75 -4.84 -3.77 6.20
CA LYS A 75 -5.26 -5.15 5.97
C LYS A 75 -5.16 -5.48 4.49
N LYS A 76 -4.40 -6.51 4.16
CA LYS A 76 -4.27 -6.99 2.78
C LYS A 76 -5.61 -7.54 2.30
N ALA A 77 -6.09 -7.04 1.15
CA ALA A 77 -7.24 -7.58 0.45
C ALA A 77 -6.87 -8.85 -0.35
N ASP A 78 -7.88 -9.55 -0.89
CA ASP A 78 -7.67 -10.75 -1.71
C ASP A 78 -6.83 -10.49 -2.97
N MET A 79 -6.89 -9.27 -3.50
CA MET A 79 -6.07 -8.76 -4.61
C MET A 79 -5.54 -7.39 -4.22
N GLN A 80 -4.22 -7.27 -4.11
CA GLN A 80 -3.56 -6.03 -3.71
C GLN A 80 -2.46 -5.65 -4.70
N ALA A 81 -2.54 -4.44 -5.27
CA ALA A 81 -1.48 -3.86 -6.06
C ALA A 81 -0.91 -2.60 -5.40
N VAL A 82 0.39 -2.39 -5.51
CA VAL A 82 1.09 -1.25 -4.93
C VAL A 82 1.73 -0.41 -6.03
N ILE A 83 1.41 0.89 -6.05
CA ILE A 83 2.01 1.85 -6.97
C ILE A 83 3.33 2.34 -6.40
N VAL A 84 4.38 2.21 -7.18
CA VAL A 84 5.75 2.57 -6.84
C VAL A 84 6.32 3.47 -7.93
N GLY A 85 7.09 4.48 -7.55
CA GLY A 85 7.73 5.40 -8.50
C GLY A 85 8.42 6.56 -7.79
N LYS A 86 9.16 7.36 -8.54
CA LYS A 86 9.85 8.55 -8.02
C LYS A 86 8.87 9.65 -7.61
N THR A 87 9.37 10.68 -6.95
CA THR A 87 8.61 11.90 -6.67
C THR A 87 8.13 12.51 -8.00
N ASN A 88 6.90 13.03 -8.02
CA ASN A 88 6.28 13.67 -9.20
C ASN A 88 6.12 12.76 -10.43
N SER A 89 6.18 11.44 -10.28
CA SER A 89 5.91 10.51 -11.39
C SER A 89 4.43 10.42 -11.77
N GLY A 90 3.51 10.95 -10.95
CA GLY A 90 2.06 10.90 -11.21
C GLY A 90 1.32 9.78 -10.48
N LYS A 91 1.89 9.21 -9.40
CA LYS A 91 1.28 8.10 -8.63
C LYS A 91 -0.12 8.42 -8.11
N SER A 92 -0.30 9.59 -7.51
CA SER A 92 -1.59 10.01 -6.95
C SER A 92 -2.63 10.23 -8.05
N THR A 93 -2.19 10.73 -9.22
CA THR A 93 -3.04 10.84 -10.41
C THR A 93 -3.48 9.46 -10.90
N LEU A 94 -2.55 8.51 -10.97
CA LEU A 94 -2.85 7.14 -11.37
C LEU A 94 -3.83 6.47 -10.39
N LEU A 95 -3.61 6.62 -9.08
CA LEU A 95 -4.53 6.10 -8.08
C LEU A 95 -5.94 6.66 -8.26
N LYS A 96 -6.06 7.99 -8.43
CA LYS A 96 -7.35 8.66 -8.66
C LYS A 96 -8.08 8.12 -9.90
N ILE A 97 -7.36 7.97 -11.01
CA ILE A 97 -7.93 7.48 -12.27
C ILE A 97 -8.38 6.01 -12.14
N LEU A 98 -7.60 5.15 -11.47
CA LEU A 98 -7.93 3.73 -11.33
C LEU A 98 -9.08 3.47 -10.36
N THR A 99 -9.22 4.26 -9.31
CA THR A 99 -10.09 3.90 -8.17
C THR A 99 -11.29 4.82 -8.00
N ASN A 100 -11.40 5.92 -8.74
CA ASN A 100 -12.36 7.01 -8.50
C ASN A 100 -12.28 7.53 -7.04
N ALA A 101 -11.22 7.19 -6.31
CA ALA A 101 -11.00 7.74 -4.99
C ALA A 101 -10.67 9.22 -5.12
N GLU A 102 -11.29 10.04 -4.31
CA GLU A 102 -10.81 11.40 -4.07
C GLU A 102 -9.72 11.32 -2.99
N PRO A 103 -8.43 11.21 -3.34
CA PRO A 103 -7.41 11.43 -2.36
C PRO A 103 -7.62 12.86 -1.85
N LYS A 104 -7.62 13.06 -0.54
CA LYS A 104 -7.56 14.41 0.04
C LYS A 104 -6.29 15.06 -0.47
N ILE A 105 -6.39 15.71 -1.62
CA ILE A 105 -5.32 16.52 -2.19
C ILE A 105 -5.30 17.77 -1.31
N SER A 106 -4.40 17.79 -0.33
CA SER A 106 -4.02 19.06 0.28
C SER A 106 -3.35 19.87 -0.82
N GLU A 107 -3.78 21.11 -1.03
CA GLU A 107 -3.27 22.06 -2.04
C GLU A 107 -1.76 22.40 -1.89
N VAL A 108 -1.11 21.87 -0.88
CA VAL A 108 0.32 21.96 -0.68
C VAL A 108 1.00 20.84 -1.46
N LYS A 109 1.96 21.19 -2.33
CA LYS A 109 2.87 20.29 -3.08
C LYS A 109 3.71 19.40 -2.15
N LEU A 110 3.08 18.61 -1.28
CA LEU A 110 3.77 17.76 -0.34
C LEU A 110 3.80 16.33 -0.91
N THR A 111 4.98 15.81 -1.04
CA THR A 111 5.28 14.38 -1.18
C THR A 111 4.38 13.57 -0.26
N THR A 112 3.68 12.60 -0.80
CA THR A 112 2.86 11.66 -0.03
C THR A 112 3.71 11.06 1.10
N THR A 113 3.35 11.33 2.34
CA THR A 113 4.08 10.87 3.55
C THR A 113 3.52 9.57 4.12
N GLN A 114 2.30 9.20 3.72
CA GLN A 114 1.62 7.99 4.16
C GLN A 114 1.03 7.26 2.95
N PRO A 115 0.96 5.91 2.97
CA PRO A 115 0.30 5.15 1.92
C PRO A 115 -1.18 5.54 1.78
N ILE A 116 -1.64 5.73 0.55
CA ILE A 116 -3.04 6.05 0.24
C ILE A 116 -3.69 4.83 -0.41
N ILE A 117 -4.87 4.46 0.08
CA ILE A 117 -5.60 3.27 -0.38
C ILE A 117 -6.78 3.69 -1.24
N GLY A 118 -6.94 3.03 -2.38
CA GLY A 118 -8.11 3.11 -3.22
C GLY A 118 -8.61 1.72 -3.62
N MET A 119 -9.87 1.63 -4.07
CA MET A 119 -10.48 0.36 -4.53
C MET A 119 -10.83 0.48 -6.00
N MET A 120 -10.17 -0.31 -6.85
CA MET A 120 -10.46 -0.41 -8.27
C MET A 120 -11.53 -1.48 -8.50
N ASN A 121 -12.61 -1.12 -9.20
CA ASN A 121 -13.64 -2.05 -9.63
C ASN A 121 -13.36 -2.50 -11.08
N TYR A 122 -13.18 -3.80 -11.27
CA TYR A 122 -13.01 -4.40 -12.60
C TYR A 122 -13.53 -5.84 -12.60
N ALA A 123 -14.20 -6.25 -13.67
CA ALA A 123 -14.70 -7.62 -13.90
C ALA A 123 -15.48 -8.21 -12.69
N SER A 124 -16.37 -7.40 -12.09
CA SER A 124 -17.16 -7.70 -10.88
C SER A 124 -16.33 -7.91 -9.61
N THR A 125 -15.03 -7.61 -9.63
CA THR A 125 -14.14 -7.73 -8.46
C THR A 125 -13.70 -6.38 -7.93
N GLN A 126 -13.21 -6.37 -6.70
CA GLN A 126 -12.59 -5.21 -6.07
C GLN A 126 -11.12 -5.50 -5.80
N THR A 127 -10.25 -4.66 -6.39
CA THR A 127 -8.80 -4.72 -6.20
C THR A 127 -8.35 -3.55 -5.35
N GLN A 128 -7.62 -3.83 -4.28
CA GLN A 128 -7.00 -2.80 -3.46
C GLN A 128 -5.77 -2.25 -4.17
N ILE A 129 -5.78 -0.96 -4.48
CA ILE A 129 -4.65 -0.23 -5.06
C ILE A 129 -4.09 0.67 -3.97
N ILE A 130 -2.81 0.60 -3.72
CA ILE A 130 -2.15 1.39 -2.68
C ILE A 130 -1.06 2.23 -3.31
N GLU A 131 -1.13 3.55 -3.14
CA GLU A 131 -0.02 4.43 -3.45
C GLU A 131 1.00 4.38 -2.32
N ASN A 132 2.21 3.94 -2.61
CA ASN A 132 3.33 4.01 -1.69
C ASN A 132 4.05 5.36 -1.85
N PRO A 133 4.52 5.99 -0.76
CA PRO A 133 5.41 7.14 -0.84
C PRO A 133 6.56 6.94 -1.84
N ALA A 134 7.13 8.04 -2.34
CA ALA A 134 8.14 7.97 -3.39
C ALA A 134 9.34 7.11 -3.00
N ILE A 135 9.83 6.31 -3.95
CA ILE A 135 11.08 5.54 -3.79
C ILE A 135 12.24 6.49 -3.49
N GLY A 136 12.95 6.19 -2.39
CA GLY A 136 14.08 7.00 -1.92
C GLY A 136 13.70 8.04 -0.88
N SER A 137 12.40 8.23 -0.58
CA SER A 137 11.98 9.03 0.56
C SER A 137 12.10 8.23 1.87
N GLU A 138 12.23 8.93 3.00
CA GLU A 138 12.23 8.31 4.34
C GLU A 138 10.90 7.64 4.70
N TYR A 139 9.82 8.00 4.00
CA TYR A 139 8.46 7.47 4.20
C TYR A 139 8.15 6.24 3.34
N TYR A 140 9.07 5.81 2.48
CA TYR A 140 8.86 4.67 1.59
C TYR A 140 8.72 3.36 2.38
N ASP A 141 7.57 2.69 2.25
CA ASP A 141 7.32 1.40 2.91
C ASP A 141 7.76 0.22 2.04
N LYS A 142 8.95 -0.33 2.38
CA LYS A 142 9.48 -1.53 1.72
C LYS A 142 8.64 -2.77 2.03
N GLY A 143 8.07 -2.86 3.24
CA GLY A 143 7.25 -3.99 3.66
C GLY A 143 5.99 -4.12 2.81
N LEU A 144 5.31 -3.00 2.59
CA LEU A 144 4.13 -2.93 1.73
C LEU A 144 4.43 -3.38 0.30
N THR A 145 5.53 -2.91 -0.29
CA THR A 145 5.94 -3.31 -1.64
C THR A 145 6.31 -4.79 -1.72
N ASN A 146 7.00 -5.33 -0.70
CA ASN A 146 7.44 -6.73 -0.69
C ASN A 146 6.28 -7.72 -0.51
N THR A 147 5.18 -7.31 0.12
CA THR A 147 4.00 -8.15 0.37
C THR A 147 2.91 -8.04 -0.69
N ALA A 148 3.02 -7.07 -1.60
CA ALA A 148 2.06 -6.86 -2.68
C ALA A 148 2.00 -8.07 -3.63
N ASP A 149 0.80 -8.36 -4.16
CA ASP A 149 0.62 -9.39 -5.19
C ASP A 149 1.08 -8.87 -6.55
N THR A 150 0.85 -7.58 -6.82
CA THR A 150 1.28 -6.89 -8.03
C THR A 150 1.91 -5.54 -7.70
N ILE A 151 2.96 -5.18 -8.43
CA ILE A 151 3.67 -3.92 -8.27
C ILE A 151 3.54 -3.12 -9.56
N LEU A 152 2.93 -1.95 -9.44
CA LEU A 152 2.72 -1.00 -10.52
C LEU A 152 3.87 0.03 -10.49
N ILE A 153 4.82 -0.13 -11.41
CA ILE A 153 6.01 0.73 -11.48
C ILE A 153 5.72 1.89 -12.41
N LEU A 154 5.47 3.07 -11.84
CA LEU A 154 5.18 4.28 -12.61
C LEU A 154 6.46 5.05 -12.92
N ILE A 155 6.74 5.25 -14.19
CA ILE A 155 7.94 5.90 -14.71
C ILE A 155 7.59 7.00 -15.73
N ASN A 156 8.48 7.98 -15.83
CA ASN A 156 8.45 9.04 -16.84
C ASN A 156 9.55 8.84 -17.91
N SER A 157 10.59 8.09 -17.58
CA SER A 157 11.69 7.76 -18.51
C SER A 157 12.14 6.30 -18.38
N ILE A 158 12.75 5.75 -19.45
CA ILE A 158 13.19 4.34 -19.48
C ILE A 158 14.36 4.10 -18.52
N GLU A 159 15.22 5.11 -18.29
CA GLU A 159 16.38 5.05 -17.41
C GLU A 159 16.01 4.76 -15.95
N GLU A 160 14.82 5.20 -15.54
CA GLU A 160 14.33 4.99 -14.17
C GLU A 160 14.08 3.52 -13.83
N ILE A 161 13.83 2.68 -14.84
CA ILE A 161 13.47 1.26 -14.66
C ILE A 161 14.53 0.53 -13.87
N LYS A 162 15.81 0.66 -14.26
CA LYS A 162 16.90 -0.06 -13.62
C LYS A 162 17.02 0.30 -12.14
N GLU A 163 17.03 1.58 -11.83
CA GLU A 163 17.11 2.08 -10.44
C GLU A 163 15.96 1.58 -9.58
N ILE A 164 14.72 1.65 -10.11
CA ILE A 164 13.53 1.21 -9.37
C ILE A 164 13.57 -0.30 -9.14
N LEU A 165 13.90 -1.10 -10.17
CA LEU A 165 13.98 -2.56 -10.05
C LEU A 165 15.02 -2.99 -9.04
N GLU A 166 16.17 -2.32 -8.97
CA GLU A 166 17.22 -2.58 -7.96
C GLU A 166 16.68 -2.36 -6.53
N LYS A 167 15.90 -1.29 -6.32
CA LYS A 167 15.34 -0.99 -4.99
C LYS A 167 14.23 -1.94 -4.55
N ILE A 168 13.54 -2.60 -5.51
CA ILE A 168 12.44 -3.53 -5.23
C ILE A 168 12.81 -5.01 -5.51
N GLN A 169 14.09 -5.36 -5.52
CA GLN A 169 14.56 -6.73 -5.82
C GLN A 169 13.92 -7.81 -4.94
N LYS A 170 13.67 -7.50 -3.66
CA LYS A 170 13.06 -8.43 -2.69
C LYS A 170 11.57 -8.65 -2.90
N ALA A 171 10.93 -7.84 -3.72
CA ALA A 171 9.49 -7.90 -3.94
C ALA A 171 9.13 -9.03 -4.92
N LYS A 172 8.31 -9.98 -4.45
CA LYS A 172 7.91 -11.19 -5.20
C LYS A 172 6.71 -10.97 -6.12
N GLY A 173 5.98 -9.87 -5.95
CA GLY A 173 4.80 -9.54 -6.76
C GLY A 173 5.12 -9.39 -8.24
N LYS A 174 4.14 -9.69 -9.10
CA LYS A 174 4.27 -9.46 -10.56
C LYS A 174 4.45 -7.97 -10.83
N LYS A 175 5.38 -7.60 -11.71
CA LYS A 175 5.74 -6.23 -12.00
C LYS A 175 5.10 -5.78 -13.32
N ILE A 176 4.41 -4.65 -13.30
CA ILE A 176 3.84 -4.00 -14.47
C ILE A 176 4.44 -2.59 -14.54
N ILE A 177 5.09 -2.28 -15.66
CA ILE A 177 5.64 -0.95 -15.90
C ILE A 177 4.54 -0.08 -16.51
N ILE A 178 4.25 1.05 -15.87
CA ILE A 178 3.30 2.04 -16.37
C ILE A 178 4.10 3.26 -16.81
N PHE A 179 4.03 3.55 -18.11
CA PHE A 179 4.73 4.68 -18.67
C PHE A 179 3.79 5.89 -18.71
N ASN A 180 4.15 6.95 -17.96
CA ASN A 180 3.44 8.22 -17.97
C ASN A 180 4.03 9.11 -19.06
N ASN A 181 3.52 8.98 -20.28
CA ASN A 181 4.00 9.75 -21.42
C ASN A 181 3.15 11.00 -21.61
N LYS A 182 3.76 12.16 -21.43
CA LYS A 182 3.12 13.44 -21.75
C LYS A 182 3.25 13.83 -23.23
N ASN A 183 4.14 13.17 -23.98
CA ASN A 183 4.45 13.47 -25.38
C ASN A 183 4.22 12.24 -26.26
N ASN A 184 3.18 12.24 -27.07
CA ASN A 184 2.80 11.13 -27.96
C ASN A 184 3.83 10.77 -29.05
N LEU A 185 4.83 11.63 -29.32
CA LEU A 185 5.76 11.50 -30.44
C LEU A 185 6.71 10.29 -30.34
N GLU A 186 6.94 9.73 -29.15
CA GLU A 186 7.92 8.64 -28.96
C GLU A 186 7.29 7.31 -28.49
N LYS A 187 5.99 7.20 -28.40
CA LYS A 187 5.28 5.98 -27.91
C LYS A 187 5.80 4.70 -28.60
N ARG A 188 5.97 4.72 -29.93
CA ARG A 188 6.41 3.54 -30.69
C ARG A 188 7.84 3.12 -30.33
N LYS A 189 8.76 4.07 -30.17
CA LYS A 189 10.15 3.78 -29.80
C LYS A 189 10.25 3.22 -28.39
N ILE A 190 9.51 3.83 -27.46
CA ILE A 190 9.43 3.38 -26.07
C ILE A 190 8.82 1.98 -25.98
N ALA A 191 7.74 1.73 -26.67
CA ALA A 191 7.09 0.42 -26.74
C ALA A 191 8.06 -0.65 -27.28
N ALA A 192 8.74 -0.38 -28.40
CA ALA A 192 9.72 -1.29 -28.99
C ALA A 192 10.88 -1.60 -27.99
N THR A 193 11.36 -0.58 -27.27
CA THR A 193 12.44 -0.76 -26.27
C THR A 193 11.97 -1.58 -25.07
N LEU A 194 10.78 -1.36 -24.56
CA LEU A 194 10.23 -2.11 -23.43
C LEU A 194 9.91 -3.56 -23.83
N GLN A 195 9.42 -3.75 -25.04
CA GLN A 195 9.11 -5.06 -25.63
C GLN A 195 10.39 -5.90 -25.86
N SER A 196 11.45 -5.30 -26.42
CA SER A 196 12.75 -5.96 -26.60
C SER A 196 13.36 -6.43 -25.27
N LYS A 197 13.15 -5.68 -24.20
CA LYS A 197 13.57 -6.04 -22.83
C LYS A 197 12.62 -7.00 -22.12
N LYS A 198 11.56 -7.49 -22.80
CA LYS A 198 10.54 -8.40 -22.27
C LYS A 198 9.86 -7.89 -20.99
N HIS A 199 9.69 -6.58 -20.86
CA HIS A 199 8.95 -5.99 -19.76
C HIS A 199 7.44 -6.06 -20.02
N ASN A 200 6.66 -6.39 -18.99
CA ASN A 200 5.21 -6.20 -19.03
C ASN A 200 4.92 -4.71 -18.79
N PHE A 201 4.41 -4.01 -19.80
CA PHE A 201 4.19 -2.56 -19.73
C PHE A 201 2.85 -2.14 -20.29
N VAL A 202 2.39 -0.96 -19.88
CA VAL A 202 1.20 -0.26 -20.39
C VAL A 202 1.45 1.24 -20.34
N PHE A 203 0.86 1.98 -21.27
CA PHE A 203 0.83 3.44 -21.17
C PHE A 203 -0.31 3.87 -20.22
N MET A 204 -0.06 4.92 -19.44
CA MET A 204 -1.03 5.41 -18.46
C MET A 204 -2.36 5.86 -19.08
N GLU A 205 -2.35 6.25 -20.34
CA GLU A 205 -3.53 6.69 -21.10
C GLU A 205 -4.48 5.53 -21.43
N ASP A 206 -3.96 4.31 -21.58
CA ASP A 206 -4.71 3.14 -21.99
C ASP A 206 -5.35 2.44 -20.78
N LEU A 207 -6.33 3.11 -20.16
CA LEU A 207 -6.92 2.69 -18.88
C LEU A 207 -7.59 1.32 -18.91
N ASN A 208 -8.24 0.95 -20.01
CA ASN A 208 -8.90 -0.34 -20.11
C ASN A 208 -7.87 -1.48 -20.15
N GLU A 209 -6.82 -1.34 -20.97
CA GLU A 209 -5.71 -2.28 -21.03
C GLU A 209 -4.99 -2.37 -19.67
N LEU A 210 -4.80 -1.22 -19.01
CA LEU A 210 -4.16 -1.17 -17.70
C LEU A 210 -4.97 -1.94 -16.64
N LYS A 211 -6.29 -1.70 -16.55
CA LYS A 211 -7.17 -2.42 -15.62
C LYS A 211 -7.18 -3.92 -15.89
N GLU A 212 -7.21 -4.31 -17.15
CA GLU A 212 -7.17 -5.70 -17.57
C GLU A 212 -5.84 -6.37 -17.17
N LYS A 213 -4.70 -5.77 -17.50
CA LYS A 213 -3.38 -6.29 -17.15
C LYS A 213 -3.17 -6.36 -15.64
N ILE A 214 -3.64 -5.37 -14.88
CA ILE A 214 -3.63 -5.41 -13.42
C ILE A 214 -4.42 -6.63 -12.94
N PHE A 215 -5.63 -6.83 -13.45
CA PHE A 215 -6.47 -7.95 -13.04
C PHE A 215 -5.83 -9.31 -13.38
N GLN A 216 -5.33 -9.48 -14.60
CA GLN A 216 -4.66 -10.69 -15.06
C GLN A 216 -3.37 -11.00 -14.28
N SER A 217 -2.73 -9.98 -13.69
CA SER A 217 -1.50 -10.17 -12.93
C SER A 217 -1.70 -10.90 -11.59
N PHE A 218 -2.92 -10.95 -11.05
CA PHE A 218 -3.15 -11.53 -9.72
C PHE A 218 -3.15 -13.06 -9.70
N ASP A 219 -3.30 -13.69 -10.85
CA ASP A 219 -3.36 -15.17 -10.91
C ASP A 219 -4.39 -15.72 -9.91
N LYS A 220 -5.63 -15.24 -10.00
CA LYS A 220 -6.76 -15.59 -9.16
C LYS A 220 -7.94 -16.02 -10.01
N ILE A 221 -8.82 -16.83 -9.44
CA ILE A 221 -10.09 -17.24 -10.04
C ILE A 221 -11.26 -16.61 -9.29
N ARG A 222 -12.32 -16.31 -10.02
CA ARG A 222 -13.60 -15.80 -9.52
C ARG A 222 -14.59 -16.93 -9.41
N VAL A 223 -15.05 -17.22 -8.22
CA VAL A 223 -16.06 -18.23 -7.97
C VAL A 223 -17.30 -17.56 -7.41
N PHE A 224 -18.43 -17.77 -8.05
CA PHE A 224 -19.71 -17.28 -7.56
C PHE A 224 -20.38 -18.34 -6.70
N THR A 225 -21.07 -17.92 -5.67
CA THR A 225 -21.89 -18.82 -4.86
C THR A 225 -23.35 -18.44 -5.02
N LYS A 226 -24.24 -19.39 -5.10
CA LYS A 226 -25.67 -19.11 -5.11
C LYS A 226 -26.42 -19.95 -4.09
N GLU A 227 -27.50 -19.41 -3.57
CA GLU A 227 -28.48 -20.18 -2.80
C GLU A 227 -29.42 -20.93 -3.75
N SER A 228 -29.98 -22.04 -3.26
CA SER A 228 -30.91 -22.84 -4.07
C SER A 228 -32.13 -22.01 -4.50
N GLY A 229 -32.42 -22.05 -5.78
CA GLY A 229 -33.53 -21.27 -6.37
C GLY A 229 -33.27 -19.79 -6.60
N LYS A 230 -32.13 -19.25 -6.18
CA LYS A 230 -31.75 -17.84 -6.40
C LYS A 230 -30.75 -17.67 -7.53
N ASN A 231 -30.69 -16.45 -8.09
CA ASN A 231 -29.67 -16.08 -9.06
C ASN A 231 -28.29 -15.93 -8.39
N LYS A 232 -27.22 -16.10 -9.18
CA LYS A 232 -25.86 -15.86 -8.68
C LYS A 232 -25.69 -14.43 -8.20
N PRO A 233 -24.96 -14.17 -7.10
CA PRO A 233 -24.69 -12.83 -6.62
C PRO A 233 -23.80 -12.07 -7.62
N LYS A 234 -23.85 -10.72 -7.56
CA LYS A 234 -23.03 -9.87 -8.42
C LYS A 234 -21.53 -9.91 -8.07
N LYS A 235 -21.17 -10.24 -6.83
CA LYS A 235 -19.78 -10.27 -6.35
C LYS A 235 -19.28 -11.69 -6.25
N PRO A 236 -18.15 -12.05 -6.89
CA PRO A 236 -17.52 -13.35 -6.73
C PRO A 236 -16.67 -13.42 -5.46
N ILE A 237 -16.39 -14.64 -5.03
CA ILE A 237 -15.35 -14.96 -4.06
C ILE A 237 -14.06 -15.17 -4.85
N ILE A 238 -12.98 -14.48 -4.44
CA ILE A 238 -11.68 -14.56 -5.10
C ILE A 238 -10.88 -15.71 -4.48
N MET A 239 -10.48 -16.67 -5.31
CA MET A 239 -9.76 -17.86 -4.90
C MET A 239 -8.40 -17.96 -5.61
N LYS A 240 -7.52 -18.82 -5.10
CA LYS A 240 -6.31 -19.20 -5.83
C LYS A 240 -6.66 -20.15 -6.97
N PRO A 241 -5.84 -20.23 -8.03
CA PRO A 241 -5.98 -21.30 -9.02
C PRO A 241 -5.99 -22.68 -8.33
N ASP A 242 -6.68 -23.63 -8.91
CA ASP A 242 -6.82 -25.00 -8.40
C ASP A 242 -7.46 -25.14 -7.01
N SER A 243 -8.09 -24.08 -6.49
CA SER A 243 -8.90 -24.19 -5.28
C SER A 243 -10.06 -25.14 -5.48
N SER A 244 -10.39 -25.88 -4.41
CA SER A 244 -11.50 -26.83 -4.39
C SER A 244 -12.79 -26.21 -3.88
N VAL A 245 -13.90 -26.94 -4.07
CA VAL A 245 -15.20 -26.58 -3.46
C VAL A 245 -15.09 -26.49 -1.93
N PHE A 246 -14.27 -27.34 -1.31
CA PHE A 246 -13.96 -27.27 0.12
C PHE A 246 -13.36 -25.90 0.52
N ASP A 247 -12.38 -25.42 -0.25
CA ASP A 247 -11.70 -24.15 0.05
C ASP A 247 -12.68 -22.96 -0.04
N VAL A 248 -13.63 -23.01 -0.98
CA VAL A 248 -14.69 -21.99 -1.08
C VAL A 248 -15.61 -22.04 0.12
N ALA A 249 -16.02 -23.24 0.54
CA ALA A 249 -16.88 -23.42 1.72
C ALA A 249 -16.22 -22.85 2.99
N GLU A 250 -14.94 -23.18 3.22
CA GLU A 250 -14.17 -22.67 4.36
C GLU A 250 -13.92 -21.16 4.29
N LYS A 251 -13.81 -20.58 3.09
CA LYS A 251 -13.67 -19.13 2.92
C LYS A 251 -14.97 -18.38 3.21
N ILE A 252 -16.13 -18.98 2.97
CA ILE A 252 -17.44 -18.41 3.34
C ILE A 252 -17.57 -18.34 4.86
N LEU A 253 -17.37 -19.47 5.52
CA LEU A 253 -17.41 -19.59 6.97
C LEU A 253 -16.55 -20.79 7.39
N HIS A 254 -15.67 -20.58 8.36
CA HIS A 254 -14.84 -21.67 8.89
C HIS A 254 -15.70 -22.80 9.47
N GLY A 255 -15.45 -24.04 9.05
CA GLY A 255 -16.24 -25.21 9.41
C GLY A 255 -17.54 -25.40 8.60
N PHE A 256 -17.84 -24.52 7.63
CA PHE A 256 -19.05 -24.63 6.81
C PHE A 256 -19.06 -25.91 5.98
N SER A 257 -17.89 -26.38 5.56
CA SER A 257 -17.73 -27.63 4.80
C SER A 257 -18.32 -28.85 5.47
N GLN A 258 -18.35 -28.91 6.81
CA GLN A 258 -18.90 -30.01 7.61
C GLN A 258 -20.44 -30.08 7.53
N ASN A 259 -21.09 -28.95 7.29
CA ASN A 259 -22.55 -28.84 7.20
C ASN A 259 -23.06 -29.04 5.76
N VAL A 260 -22.17 -29.14 4.77
CA VAL A 260 -22.53 -29.31 3.37
C VAL A 260 -22.97 -30.76 3.11
N LYS A 261 -24.22 -30.93 2.66
CA LYS A 261 -24.78 -32.20 2.27
C LYS A 261 -24.54 -32.53 0.79
N GLU A 262 -24.72 -31.51 -0.07
CA GLU A 262 -24.63 -31.66 -1.52
C GLU A 262 -24.09 -30.35 -2.13
N THR A 263 -23.29 -30.47 -3.19
CA THR A 263 -22.83 -29.32 -3.96
C THR A 263 -23.17 -29.52 -5.43
N LYS A 264 -23.62 -28.45 -6.09
CA LYS A 264 -23.85 -28.39 -7.53
C LYS A 264 -23.02 -27.29 -8.14
N ILE A 265 -22.51 -27.51 -9.34
CA ILE A 265 -21.70 -26.51 -10.06
C ILE A 265 -22.24 -26.23 -11.45
N TRP A 266 -22.00 -25.00 -11.91
CA TRP A 266 -22.22 -24.50 -13.26
C TRP A 266 -20.98 -23.74 -13.67
N GLY A 267 -20.48 -23.96 -14.87
CA GLY A 267 -19.33 -23.20 -15.39
C GLY A 267 -18.26 -24.09 -16.03
N PRO A 268 -17.07 -23.52 -16.26
CA PRO A 268 -16.01 -24.16 -17.05
C PRO A 268 -15.42 -25.45 -16.43
N SER A 269 -15.61 -25.71 -15.13
CA SER A 269 -15.14 -26.94 -14.50
C SER A 269 -16.17 -28.06 -14.53
N SER A 270 -17.44 -27.75 -14.84
CA SER A 270 -18.50 -28.72 -14.92
C SER A 270 -18.61 -29.34 -16.32
N LYS A 271 -19.00 -30.64 -16.40
CA LYS A 271 -19.32 -31.28 -17.67
C LYS A 271 -20.70 -30.87 -18.21
N PHE A 272 -21.64 -30.57 -17.32
CA PHE A 272 -22.99 -30.11 -17.63
C PHE A 272 -23.52 -29.22 -16.50
N ALA A 273 -24.49 -28.38 -16.83
CA ALA A 273 -25.08 -27.45 -15.88
C ALA A 273 -25.74 -28.14 -14.68
N GLY A 274 -25.41 -27.72 -13.46
CA GLY A 274 -25.95 -28.30 -12.23
C GLY A 274 -25.35 -29.66 -11.85
N GLN A 275 -24.16 -29.97 -12.37
CA GLN A 275 -23.47 -31.22 -12.03
C GLN A 275 -23.23 -31.31 -10.50
N LYS A 276 -23.59 -32.44 -9.91
CA LYS A 276 -23.25 -32.75 -8.52
C LYS A 276 -21.77 -33.10 -8.41
N VAL A 277 -21.08 -32.49 -7.47
CA VAL A 277 -19.65 -32.72 -7.24
C VAL A 277 -19.35 -32.82 -5.76
N GLY A 278 -18.25 -33.50 -5.44
CA GLY A 278 -17.72 -33.58 -4.08
C GLY A 278 -16.90 -32.37 -3.70
N LEU A 279 -16.61 -32.19 -2.41
CA LEU A 279 -15.84 -31.09 -1.86
C LEU A 279 -14.41 -30.98 -2.44
N LYS A 280 -13.82 -32.07 -2.93
CA LYS A 280 -12.48 -32.10 -3.53
C LYS A 280 -12.43 -31.63 -5.00
N HIS A 281 -13.58 -31.32 -5.62
CA HIS A 281 -13.64 -30.88 -7.00
C HIS A 281 -12.89 -29.57 -7.18
N LYS A 282 -11.99 -29.47 -8.19
CA LYS A 282 -11.21 -28.29 -8.54
C LYS A 282 -12.04 -27.33 -9.36
N LEU A 283 -12.00 -26.07 -8.98
CA LEU A 283 -12.78 -24.99 -9.60
C LEU A 283 -11.95 -24.21 -10.62
N LYS A 284 -12.65 -23.67 -11.62
CA LYS A 284 -12.10 -22.77 -12.64
C LYS A 284 -12.70 -21.36 -12.52
N ASP A 285 -12.13 -20.41 -13.22
CA ASP A 285 -12.64 -19.04 -13.22
C ASP A 285 -14.07 -18.98 -13.77
N LEU A 286 -14.91 -18.17 -13.14
CA LEU A 286 -16.33 -17.99 -13.40
C LEU A 286 -17.24 -19.18 -13.03
N ASP A 287 -16.77 -20.19 -12.34
CA ASP A 287 -17.64 -21.23 -11.82
C ASP A 287 -18.67 -20.66 -10.83
N VAL A 288 -19.85 -21.28 -10.83
CA VAL A 288 -20.91 -21.00 -9.86
C VAL A 288 -21.13 -22.23 -9.01
N VAL A 289 -21.05 -22.11 -7.72
CA VAL A 289 -21.22 -23.21 -6.75
C VAL A 289 -22.49 -22.97 -5.93
N GLU A 290 -23.31 -23.99 -5.83
CA GLU A 290 -24.48 -24.03 -4.94
C GLU A 290 -24.22 -25.03 -3.84
N PHE A 291 -24.37 -24.59 -2.60
CA PHE A 291 -24.26 -25.45 -1.42
C PHE A 291 -25.65 -25.73 -0.86
N LYS A 292 -25.95 -26.99 -0.65
CA LYS A 292 -27.10 -27.46 0.10
C LYS A 292 -26.63 -27.97 1.45
N THR A 293 -27.08 -27.36 2.51
CA THR A 293 -26.75 -27.73 3.90
C THR A 293 -27.73 -28.77 4.43
N ARG A 294 -27.38 -29.38 5.54
CA ARG A 294 -28.25 -30.29 6.30
C ARG A 294 -29.37 -29.54 6.97
#